data_f17e5e30bfd614af2c8b2dca322f7c7f
#
_entry.id   f17e5e30bfd614af2c8b2dca322f7c7f
#
_cell.length_a   1.000
_cell.length_b   1.000
_cell.length_c   1.000
_cell.angle_alpha   90.00
_cell.angle_beta   90.00
_cell.angle_gamma   90.00
#
_symmetry.space_group_name_H-M   'P 1'
#
loop_
_entity.id
_entity.type
_entity.pdbx_description
1 polymer ?
#
loop_
_entity_poly.entity_id
_entity_poly.type
_entity_poly.pdbx_seq_one_letter_code
_entity_poly.pdbx_strand_id
1 'polypeptide(L)'
;MTGPLYSVVIPWRNRTEIRETLVRNRPLFECHSLETIIVNGGGDQAMLDDLVRRAEVPDVRVVELPGTAFNRSLCCNLGVLAARGVHVFLLDADIVVSSDPLTDAAELLADGGRFAAIRTIFESAAPPDAGAESGVDASFIAEMIVERTLVTVDGRRAVMRSRKAGATRVGDGLVVVRRTDFHAAGGLNARLVGWGYEDTDFQLRLQFLLGLERVDVGEAIHLTHPTPQRSRESWHRNMTQCFRNYARREYRGSLDEDARAWEHVLDGAASAVGTG
;
A
#
# COMPACT_ATOMS: atom_id res chain seq x y z
N MET A 1 -5.89 28.39 2.28
CA MET A 1 -4.78 27.47 2.66
C MET A 1 -4.81 26.33 1.67
N THR A 2 -3.73 26.07 0.99
CA THR A 2 -3.60 24.91 0.09
C THR A 2 -3.52 23.66 0.97
N GLY A 3 -4.31 22.62 0.68
CA GLY A 3 -4.28 21.35 1.41
C GLY A 3 -2.93 20.62 1.27
N PRO A 4 -2.74 19.47 1.94
CA PRO A 4 -1.50 18.71 1.84
C PRO A 4 -1.26 18.22 0.42
N LEU A 5 0.00 18.11 0.01
CA LEU A 5 0.37 17.54 -1.28
C LEU A 5 0.22 16.02 -1.27
N TYR A 6 0.58 15.39 -0.14
CA TYR A 6 0.52 13.94 0.05
C TYR A 6 -0.37 13.54 1.21
N SER A 7 -1.02 12.39 1.09
CA SER A 7 -1.62 11.66 2.20
C SER A 7 -0.95 10.29 2.30
N VAL A 8 -0.26 10.04 3.41
CA VAL A 8 0.28 8.71 3.72
C VAL A 8 -0.81 7.90 4.40
N VAL A 9 -1.19 6.77 3.82
CA VAL A 9 -2.24 5.89 4.34
C VAL A 9 -1.61 4.61 4.85
N ILE A 10 -1.80 4.32 6.14
CA ILE A 10 -1.20 3.19 6.84
C ILE A 10 -2.30 2.26 7.39
N PRO A 11 -2.55 1.10 6.78
CA PRO A 11 -3.40 0.07 7.36
C PRO A 11 -2.73 -0.54 8.59
N TRP A 12 -3.48 -0.66 9.70
CA TRP A 12 -2.92 -1.15 10.94
C TRP A 12 -3.84 -2.13 11.66
N ARG A 13 -3.25 -3.14 12.30
CA ARG A 13 -3.90 -4.01 13.29
C ARG A 13 -2.85 -4.62 14.21
N ASN A 14 -2.80 -4.19 15.46
CA ASN A 14 -1.98 -4.75 16.54
C ASN A 14 -0.47 -4.89 16.21
N ARG A 15 0.07 -4.03 15.33
CA ARG A 15 1.48 -3.98 14.98
C ARG A 15 2.20 -2.97 15.85
N THR A 16 3.12 -3.44 16.70
CA THR A 16 3.95 -2.57 17.53
C THR A 16 4.98 -1.80 16.73
N GLU A 17 5.37 -2.34 15.59
CA GLU A 17 6.31 -1.77 14.62
C GLU A 17 5.88 -0.39 14.12
N ILE A 18 4.58 -0.07 14.16
CA ILE A 18 4.05 1.24 13.74
C ILE A 18 4.76 2.41 14.43
N ARG A 19 5.11 2.28 15.72
CA ARG A 19 5.85 3.33 16.43
C ARG A 19 7.21 3.58 15.79
N GLU A 20 7.97 2.53 15.52
CA GLU A 20 9.28 2.63 14.87
C GLU A 20 9.14 3.15 13.43
N THR A 21 8.15 2.67 12.70
CA THR A 21 7.79 3.17 11.36
C THR A 21 7.54 4.68 11.39
N LEU A 22 6.72 5.18 12.31
CA LEU A 22 6.44 6.61 12.42
C LEU A 22 7.69 7.41 12.78
N VAL A 23 8.46 6.97 13.80
CA VAL A 23 9.65 7.69 14.26
C VAL A 23 10.74 7.74 13.17
N ARG A 24 11.00 6.63 12.50
CA ARG A 24 12.08 6.57 11.49
C ARG A 24 11.70 7.21 10.16
N ASN A 25 10.41 7.30 9.84
CA ASN A 25 9.91 8.05 8.67
C ASN A 25 9.66 9.53 8.98
N ARG A 26 9.90 10.03 10.20
CA ARG A 26 9.72 11.44 10.58
C ARG A 26 10.41 12.40 9.61
N PRO A 27 11.67 12.19 9.17
CA PRO A 27 12.30 13.09 8.21
C PRO A 27 11.51 13.24 6.90
N LEU A 28 10.93 12.15 6.39
CA LEU A 28 10.06 12.19 5.22
C LEU A 28 8.77 13.00 5.51
N PHE A 29 8.18 12.82 6.69
CA PHE A 29 6.94 13.50 7.08
C PHE A 29 7.15 15.00 7.28
N GLU A 30 8.31 15.42 7.76
CA GLU A 30 8.65 16.83 8.00
C GLU A 30 9.11 17.56 6.74
N CYS A 31 9.69 16.86 5.75
CA CYS A 31 10.18 17.46 4.51
C CYS A 31 9.09 17.79 3.49
N HIS A 32 7.89 17.19 3.63
CA HIS A 32 6.81 17.34 2.67
C HIS A 32 5.53 17.92 3.30
N SER A 33 4.75 18.64 2.50
CA SER A 33 3.38 19.00 2.88
C SER A 33 2.50 17.75 2.84
N LEU A 34 2.41 17.03 3.94
CA LEU A 34 1.65 15.78 4.01
C LEU A 34 0.81 15.67 5.28
N GLU A 35 -0.15 14.77 5.24
CA GLU A 35 -0.90 14.24 6.38
C GLU A 35 -0.68 12.74 6.48
N THR A 36 -0.74 12.19 7.69
CA THR A 36 -0.66 10.75 7.92
C THR A 36 -2.02 10.24 8.41
N ILE A 37 -2.54 9.20 7.78
CA ILE A 37 -3.82 8.58 8.11
C ILE A 37 -3.56 7.11 8.45
N ILE A 38 -3.74 6.75 9.71
CA ILE A 38 -3.68 5.36 10.16
C ILE A 38 -5.10 4.80 10.19
N VAL A 39 -5.32 3.68 9.54
CA VAL A 39 -6.63 3.02 9.55
C VAL A 39 -6.54 1.77 10.41
N ASN A 40 -7.18 1.83 11.59
CA ASN A 40 -7.25 0.71 12.52
C ASN A 40 -8.30 -0.32 12.05
N GLY A 41 -7.86 -1.36 11.40
CA GLY A 41 -8.70 -2.47 10.89
C GLY A 41 -9.08 -3.48 11.97
N GLY A 42 -9.73 -3.03 13.05
CA GLY A 42 -10.21 -3.89 14.13
C GLY A 42 -9.12 -4.35 15.12
N GLY A 43 -8.07 -3.56 15.29
CA GLY A 43 -7.06 -3.75 16.33
C GLY A 43 -7.41 -3.04 17.64
N ASP A 44 -6.56 -3.19 18.65
CA ASP A 44 -6.68 -2.53 19.95
C ASP A 44 -6.43 -1.02 19.82
N GLN A 45 -7.48 -0.22 19.93
CA GLN A 45 -7.41 1.23 19.77
C GLN A 45 -6.54 1.88 20.86
N ALA A 46 -6.65 1.43 22.11
CA ALA A 46 -5.85 2.01 23.20
C ALA A 46 -4.34 1.76 23.01
N MET A 47 -3.99 0.59 22.48
CA MET A 47 -2.62 0.28 22.08
C MET A 47 -2.14 1.20 20.95
N LEU A 48 -2.96 1.43 19.93
CA LEU A 48 -2.61 2.32 18.82
C LEU A 48 -2.40 3.75 19.32
N ASP A 49 -3.32 4.28 20.12
CA ASP A 49 -3.24 5.63 20.67
C ASP A 49 -1.94 5.85 21.49
N ASP A 50 -1.55 4.85 22.29
CA ASP A 50 -0.30 4.90 23.04
C ASP A 50 0.94 4.90 22.13
N LEU A 51 0.96 4.05 21.09
CA LEU A 51 2.07 3.96 20.13
C LEU A 51 2.22 5.25 19.30
N VAL A 52 1.10 5.83 18.84
CA VAL A 52 1.09 7.09 18.07
C VAL A 52 1.55 8.25 18.97
N ARG A 53 1.02 8.36 20.19
CA ARG A 53 1.41 9.40 21.14
C ARG A 53 2.91 9.35 21.45
N ARG A 54 3.49 8.14 21.63
CA ARG A 54 4.93 7.94 21.88
C ARG A 54 5.81 8.16 20.66
N ALA A 55 5.24 8.14 19.46
CA ALA A 55 5.98 8.45 18.25
C ALA A 55 6.22 9.95 18.08
N GLU A 56 5.38 10.80 18.70
CA GLU A 56 5.49 12.27 18.65
C GLU A 56 5.59 12.82 17.22
N VAL A 57 4.84 12.21 16.29
CA VAL A 57 4.76 12.66 14.88
C VAL A 57 3.54 13.57 14.74
N PRO A 58 3.69 14.76 14.14
CA PRO A 58 2.56 15.69 13.95
C PRO A 58 1.59 15.17 12.87
N ASP A 59 0.37 15.74 12.89
CA ASP A 59 -0.66 15.55 11.85
C ASP A 59 -1.03 14.07 11.54
N VAL A 60 -1.03 13.22 12.58
CA VAL A 60 -1.51 11.84 12.48
C VAL A 60 -3.01 11.80 12.81
N ARG A 61 -3.81 11.33 11.85
CA ARG A 61 -5.22 11.02 12.07
C ARG A 61 -5.44 9.51 12.13
N VAL A 62 -6.35 9.07 12.97
CA VAL A 62 -6.76 7.67 13.06
C VAL A 62 -8.20 7.53 12.58
N VAL A 63 -8.43 6.56 11.70
CA VAL A 63 -9.76 6.09 11.28
C VAL A 63 -9.97 4.71 11.88
N GLU A 64 -10.99 4.54 12.71
CA GLU A 64 -11.27 3.29 13.39
C GLU A 64 -12.36 2.49 12.68
N LEU A 65 -12.10 1.19 12.44
CA LEU A 65 -13.06 0.22 11.88
C LEU A 65 -13.43 -0.82 12.95
N PRO A 66 -14.40 -0.53 13.81
CA PRO A 66 -14.73 -1.42 14.92
C PRO A 66 -15.34 -2.73 14.43
N GLY A 67 -14.97 -3.83 15.09
CA GLY A 67 -15.63 -5.14 14.88
C GLY A 67 -15.30 -5.84 13.57
N THR A 68 -14.32 -5.38 12.80
CA THR A 68 -13.96 -6.00 11.51
C THR A 68 -12.82 -7.00 11.64
N ALA A 69 -12.82 -8.01 10.76
CA ALA A 69 -11.60 -8.74 10.45
C ALA A 69 -10.67 -7.84 9.61
N PHE A 70 -9.38 -7.91 9.87
CA PHE A 70 -8.41 -7.10 9.12
C PHE A 70 -8.48 -7.39 7.62
N ASN A 71 -8.66 -6.33 6.86
CA ASN A 71 -8.59 -6.33 5.41
C ASN A 71 -7.79 -5.12 4.96
N ARG A 72 -6.57 -5.35 4.46
CA ARG A 72 -5.65 -4.29 4.03
C ARG A 72 -6.28 -3.41 2.94
N SER A 73 -6.95 -4.01 1.98
CA SER A 73 -7.60 -3.27 0.88
C SER A 73 -8.69 -2.33 1.39
N LEU A 74 -9.54 -2.80 2.30
CA LEU A 74 -10.57 -1.97 2.93
C LEU A 74 -9.96 -0.80 3.70
N CYS A 75 -8.93 -1.07 4.53
CA CYS A 75 -8.24 -0.03 5.28
C CYS A 75 -7.62 1.03 4.34
N CYS A 76 -6.95 0.60 3.27
CA CYS A 76 -6.40 1.53 2.28
C CYS A 76 -7.49 2.37 1.61
N ASN A 77 -8.61 1.75 1.20
CA ASN A 77 -9.72 2.44 0.56
C ASN A 77 -10.31 3.51 1.47
N LEU A 78 -10.61 3.19 2.74
CA LEU A 78 -11.17 4.15 3.69
C LEU A 78 -10.18 5.25 4.07
N GLY A 79 -8.89 4.91 4.20
CA GLY A 79 -7.85 5.92 4.39
C GLY A 79 -7.77 6.91 3.23
N VAL A 80 -7.87 6.43 1.98
CA VAL A 80 -7.86 7.30 0.78
C VAL A 80 -9.15 8.11 0.68
N LEU A 81 -10.31 7.58 1.06
CA LEU A 81 -11.56 8.33 1.12
C LEU A 81 -11.49 9.47 2.17
N ALA A 82 -10.80 9.26 3.29
CA ALA A 82 -10.55 10.29 4.28
C ALA A 82 -9.41 11.26 3.91
N ALA A 83 -8.63 10.97 2.87
CA ALA A 83 -7.45 11.72 2.44
C ALA A 83 -7.80 13.04 1.74
N ARG A 84 -6.97 14.06 1.98
CA ARG A 84 -7.08 15.40 1.37
C ARG A 84 -5.96 15.69 0.38
N GLY A 85 -4.87 14.91 0.42
CA GLY A 85 -3.70 15.08 -0.44
C GLY A 85 -4.01 14.89 -1.92
N VAL A 86 -3.25 15.55 -2.75
CA VAL A 86 -3.31 15.39 -4.23
C VAL A 86 -2.84 13.99 -4.61
N HIS A 87 -1.80 13.51 -3.93
CA HIS A 87 -1.24 12.19 -4.08
C HIS A 87 -1.48 11.36 -2.80
N VAL A 88 -1.62 10.07 -2.96
CA VAL A 88 -1.68 9.12 -1.85
C VAL A 88 -0.47 8.20 -1.90
N PHE A 89 0.12 7.95 -0.74
CA PHE A 89 1.17 6.97 -0.54
C PHE A 89 0.65 5.86 0.37
N LEU A 90 0.49 4.67 -0.18
CA LEU A 90 0.13 3.48 0.60
C LEU A 90 1.39 2.95 1.27
N LEU A 91 1.44 2.98 2.59
CA LEU A 91 2.60 2.58 3.40
C LEU A 91 2.15 1.52 4.42
N ASP A 92 2.88 0.40 4.54
CA ASP A 92 2.56 -0.60 5.57
C ASP A 92 3.12 -0.20 6.95
N ALA A 93 2.50 -0.70 8.01
CA ALA A 93 2.79 -0.33 9.40
C ALA A 93 4.17 -0.78 9.93
N ASP A 94 4.93 -1.50 9.12
CA ASP A 94 6.23 -2.09 9.42
C ASP A 94 7.29 -1.71 8.37
N ILE A 95 7.08 -0.58 7.67
CA ILE A 95 7.97 -0.10 6.60
C ILE A 95 8.62 1.23 6.98
N VAL A 96 9.92 1.28 6.81
CA VAL A 96 10.73 2.51 6.90
C VAL A 96 11.32 2.78 5.53
N VAL A 97 11.03 3.95 4.95
CA VAL A 97 11.68 4.37 3.69
C VAL A 97 13.12 4.82 3.99
N SER A 98 14.07 4.36 3.19
CA SER A 98 15.49 4.66 3.34
C SER A 98 15.98 5.75 2.38
N SER A 99 15.12 6.19 1.48
CA SER A 99 15.32 7.30 0.56
C SER A 99 14.05 8.15 0.51
N ASP A 100 14.05 9.26 -0.21
CA ASP A 100 12.85 10.09 -0.37
C ASP A 100 12.09 9.75 -1.68
N PRO A 101 11.18 8.77 -1.66
CA PRO A 101 10.42 8.39 -2.84
C PRO A 101 9.36 9.42 -3.24
N LEU A 102 9.01 10.37 -2.35
CA LEU A 102 7.99 11.38 -2.63
C LEU A 102 8.53 12.50 -3.51
N THR A 103 9.79 12.89 -3.32
CA THR A 103 10.48 13.81 -4.24
C THR A 103 10.59 13.21 -5.63
N ASP A 104 11.07 11.96 -5.75
CA ASP A 104 11.16 11.26 -7.03
C ASP A 104 9.77 11.13 -7.69
N ALA A 105 8.75 10.79 -6.90
CA ALA A 105 7.39 10.63 -7.40
C ALA A 105 6.77 11.96 -7.86
N ALA A 106 7.06 13.09 -7.21
CA ALA A 106 6.49 14.39 -7.57
C ALA A 106 6.76 14.76 -9.03
N GLU A 107 7.99 14.60 -9.48
CA GLU A 107 8.40 14.89 -10.85
C GLU A 107 7.78 13.89 -11.83
N LEU A 108 7.83 12.59 -11.49
CA LEU A 108 7.37 11.50 -12.36
C LEU A 108 5.84 11.48 -12.53
N LEU A 109 5.08 11.97 -11.55
CA LEU A 109 3.62 11.99 -11.58
C LEU A 109 3.05 13.33 -12.08
N ALA A 110 3.88 14.35 -12.27
CA ALA A 110 3.43 15.70 -12.66
C ALA A 110 2.63 15.71 -13.97
N ASP A 111 3.09 14.97 -14.97
CA ASP A 111 2.46 14.94 -16.31
C ASP A 111 1.19 14.07 -16.35
N GLY A 112 0.91 13.28 -15.30
CA GLY A 112 -0.05 12.18 -15.38
C GLY A 112 0.48 11.03 -16.23
N GLY A 113 -0.26 9.96 -16.33
CA GLY A 113 0.15 8.79 -17.12
C GLY A 113 1.07 7.82 -16.37
N ARG A 114 1.43 8.09 -15.11
CA ARG A 114 2.30 7.21 -14.29
C ARG A 114 1.77 7.04 -12.87
N PHE A 115 2.20 5.95 -12.26
CA PHE A 115 2.18 5.73 -10.81
C PHE A 115 3.55 5.22 -10.35
N ALA A 116 3.93 5.51 -9.11
CA ALA A 116 5.21 5.06 -8.58
C ALA A 116 5.03 3.90 -7.60
N ALA A 117 5.98 2.98 -7.56
CA ALA A 117 6.07 1.93 -6.55
C ALA A 117 7.49 1.86 -5.99
N ILE A 118 7.65 1.45 -4.73
CA ILE A 118 8.97 1.30 -4.13
C ILE A 118 9.75 0.21 -4.88
N ARG A 119 10.96 0.57 -5.31
CA ARG A 119 11.84 -0.30 -6.12
C ARG A 119 12.28 -1.52 -5.36
N THR A 120 12.81 -1.31 -4.15
CA THR A 120 13.46 -2.36 -3.37
C THR A 120 13.08 -2.27 -1.91
N ILE A 121 12.72 -3.39 -1.30
CA ILE A 121 12.55 -3.53 0.14
C ILE A 121 13.63 -4.48 0.67
N PHE A 122 14.39 -4.00 1.66
CA PHE A 122 15.36 -4.76 2.44
C PHE A 122 14.69 -5.29 3.71
N GLU A 123 15.08 -6.46 4.18
CA GLU A 123 14.68 -6.93 5.50
C GLU A 123 15.63 -6.37 6.58
N SER A 124 15.08 -5.91 7.72
CA SER A 124 15.89 -5.36 8.83
C SER A 124 16.68 -6.43 9.57
N ALA A 125 16.21 -7.68 9.54
CA ALA A 125 16.91 -8.87 10.02
C ALA A 125 16.71 -10.01 9.01
N ALA A 126 17.62 -10.98 9.01
CA ALA A 126 17.44 -12.16 8.17
C ALA A 126 16.13 -12.88 8.59
N PRO A 127 15.21 -13.16 7.66
CA PRO A 127 14.00 -13.90 8.01
C PRO A 127 14.38 -15.29 8.52
N PRO A 128 13.65 -15.82 9.53
CA PRO A 128 13.97 -17.12 10.14
C PRO A 128 14.01 -18.28 9.15
N ASP A 129 13.40 -18.13 7.98
CA ASP A 129 13.29 -19.17 6.94
C ASP A 129 14.15 -18.88 5.68
N ALA A 130 15.09 -17.93 5.75
CA ALA A 130 15.91 -17.53 4.58
C ALA A 130 16.80 -18.65 3.99
N GLY A 131 16.84 -19.81 4.61
CA GLY A 131 17.66 -20.95 4.19
C GLY A 131 16.95 -22.07 3.44
N ALA A 132 15.62 -22.02 3.25
CA ALA A 132 14.87 -23.24 2.90
C ALA A 132 14.33 -23.35 1.47
N GLU A 133 14.37 -22.33 0.62
CA GLU A 133 13.57 -22.35 -0.62
C GLU A 133 14.32 -22.25 -1.96
N SER A 134 15.63 -22.20 -2.04
CA SER A 134 16.26 -22.24 -3.36
C SER A 134 17.48 -23.14 -3.38
N GLY A 135 17.35 -24.32 -4.00
CA GLY A 135 18.49 -25.16 -4.39
C GLY A 135 19.35 -24.55 -5.50
N VAL A 136 19.27 -23.24 -5.70
CA VAL A 136 20.11 -22.47 -6.62
C VAL A 136 21.09 -21.68 -5.76
N ASP A 137 22.38 -21.97 -5.92
CA ASP A 137 23.44 -21.14 -5.36
C ASP A 137 23.35 -19.73 -6.00
N ALA A 138 22.77 -18.80 -5.27
CA ALA A 138 22.55 -17.42 -5.72
C ALA A 138 23.81 -16.54 -5.65
N SER A 139 24.96 -17.08 -5.27
CA SER A 139 26.20 -16.33 -5.05
C SER A 139 26.74 -15.63 -6.30
N PHE A 140 26.33 -16.07 -7.49
CA PHE A 140 26.72 -15.47 -8.77
C PHE A 140 25.61 -14.68 -9.47
N ILE A 141 24.40 -14.59 -8.89
CA ILE A 141 23.30 -13.80 -9.43
C ILE A 141 23.12 -12.57 -8.55
N ALA A 142 23.59 -11.41 -9.03
CA ALA A 142 23.42 -10.15 -8.33
C ALA A 142 21.95 -9.73 -8.28
N GLU A 143 21.21 -9.95 -9.36
CA GLU A 143 19.80 -9.57 -9.47
C GLU A 143 19.10 -10.38 -10.58
N MET A 144 17.85 -10.72 -10.34
CA MET A 144 16.94 -11.29 -11.34
C MET A 144 15.69 -10.43 -11.47
N ILE A 145 15.46 -9.91 -12.67
CA ILE A 145 14.24 -9.15 -13.01
C ILE A 145 13.42 -10.00 -13.98
N VAL A 146 12.15 -10.21 -13.66
CA VAL A 146 11.20 -10.88 -14.55
C VAL A 146 10.04 -9.96 -14.84
N GLU A 147 9.84 -9.65 -16.11
CA GLU A 147 8.69 -8.90 -16.61
C GLU A 147 7.73 -9.83 -17.36
N ARG A 148 6.45 -9.69 -17.06
CA ARG A 148 5.38 -10.43 -17.72
C ARG A 148 4.34 -9.46 -18.22
N THR A 149 4.10 -9.44 -19.52
CA THR A 149 2.98 -8.68 -20.10
C THR A 149 1.72 -9.53 -20.05
N LEU A 150 0.69 -8.99 -19.43
CA LEU A 150 -0.66 -9.52 -19.48
C LEU A 150 -1.43 -8.79 -20.57
N VAL A 151 -2.18 -9.54 -21.37
CA VAL A 151 -3.08 -8.99 -22.39
C VAL A 151 -4.48 -9.56 -22.12
N THR A 152 -5.44 -8.70 -21.90
CA THR A 152 -6.83 -9.10 -21.65
C THR A 152 -7.53 -9.47 -22.97
N VAL A 153 -8.69 -10.10 -22.87
CA VAL A 153 -9.49 -10.50 -24.04
C VAL A 153 -9.97 -9.33 -24.89
N ASP A 154 -10.05 -8.12 -24.30
CA ASP A 154 -10.38 -6.85 -24.98
C ASP A 154 -9.14 -6.02 -25.37
N GLY A 155 -7.95 -6.65 -25.33
CA GLY A 155 -6.70 -6.08 -25.83
C GLY A 155 -5.98 -5.11 -24.87
N ARG A 156 -6.44 -4.93 -23.64
CA ARG A 156 -5.76 -4.10 -22.64
C ARG A 156 -4.46 -4.76 -22.21
N ARG A 157 -3.45 -3.94 -21.93
CA ARG A 157 -2.12 -4.42 -21.59
C ARG A 157 -1.69 -3.92 -20.21
N ALA A 158 -1.00 -4.77 -19.46
CA ALA A 158 -0.32 -4.41 -18.23
C ALA A 158 0.97 -5.21 -18.07
N VAL A 159 1.95 -4.63 -17.39
CA VAL A 159 3.23 -5.27 -17.10
C VAL A 159 3.31 -5.57 -15.62
N MET A 160 3.52 -6.84 -15.29
CA MET A 160 3.92 -7.28 -13.96
C MET A 160 5.44 -7.36 -13.92
N ARG A 161 6.04 -6.73 -12.93
CA ARG A 161 7.48 -6.82 -12.69
C ARG A 161 7.74 -7.52 -11.37
N SER A 162 8.59 -8.51 -11.36
CA SER A 162 9.14 -9.10 -10.14
C SER A 162 10.66 -8.96 -10.15
N ARG A 163 11.22 -8.66 -8.99
CA ARG A 163 12.66 -8.49 -8.80
C ARG A 163 13.09 -9.30 -7.59
N LYS A 164 14.21 -9.98 -7.73
CA LYS A 164 14.90 -10.66 -6.63
C LYS A 164 16.38 -10.31 -6.69
N ALA A 165 16.91 -9.83 -5.59
CA ALA A 165 18.33 -9.58 -5.39
C ALA A 165 18.66 -9.94 -3.94
N GLY A 166 19.22 -11.11 -3.72
CA GLY A 166 19.48 -11.61 -2.37
C GLY A 166 18.21 -11.66 -1.49
N ALA A 167 18.27 -11.08 -0.30
CA ALA A 167 17.16 -11.01 0.66
C ALA A 167 16.20 -9.81 0.40
N THR A 168 16.18 -9.25 -0.81
CA THR A 168 15.33 -8.12 -1.16
C THR A 168 14.07 -8.56 -1.92
N ARG A 169 13.05 -7.70 -1.90
CA ARG A 169 11.81 -7.86 -2.68
C ARG A 169 11.36 -6.53 -3.27
N VAL A 170 10.49 -6.57 -4.27
CA VAL A 170 9.81 -5.38 -4.79
C VAL A 170 8.77 -4.86 -3.80
N GLY A 171 8.55 -3.56 -3.82
CA GLY A 171 7.57 -2.91 -2.96
C GLY A 171 6.20 -2.77 -3.62
N ASP A 172 5.63 -3.84 -4.15
CA ASP A 172 4.36 -3.80 -4.89
C ASP A 172 3.20 -3.21 -4.07
N GLY A 173 3.17 -3.40 -2.75
CA GLY A 173 2.17 -2.82 -1.88
C GLY A 173 2.39 -1.34 -1.53
N LEU A 174 3.59 -0.79 -1.80
CA LEU A 174 4.02 0.56 -1.44
C LEU A 174 3.93 1.46 -2.67
N VAL A 175 2.77 2.05 -2.89
CA VAL A 175 2.43 2.78 -4.13
C VAL A 175 2.18 4.25 -3.85
N VAL A 176 2.78 5.13 -4.67
CA VAL A 176 2.44 6.55 -4.75
C VAL A 176 1.65 6.77 -6.04
N VAL A 177 0.44 7.31 -5.91
CA VAL A 177 -0.46 7.52 -7.03
C VAL A 177 -1.27 8.80 -6.82
N ARG A 178 -1.71 9.47 -7.89
CA ARG A 178 -2.66 10.57 -7.76
C ARG A 178 -3.97 10.05 -7.16
N ARG A 179 -4.50 10.77 -6.18
CA ARG A 179 -5.77 10.38 -5.52
C ARG A 179 -6.92 10.23 -6.52
N THR A 180 -6.95 11.07 -7.56
CA THR A 180 -7.93 10.95 -8.66
C THR A 180 -7.80 9.65 -9.44
N ASP A 181 -6.57 9.16 -9.68
CA ASP A 181 -6.33 7.91 -10.39
C ASP A 181 -6.68 6.69 -9.51
N PHE A 182 -6.41 6.78 -8.20
CA PHE A 182 -6.86 5.79 -7.23
C PHE A 182 -8.39 5.63 -7.28
N HIS A 183 -9.13 6.75 -7.26
CA HIS A 183 -10.59 6.74 -7.38
C HIS A 183 -11.05 6.21 -8.74
N ALA A 184 -10.42 6.61 -9.83
CA ALA A 184 -10.78 6.17 -11.17
C ALA A 184 -10.58 4.66 -11.36
N ALA A 185 -9.55 4.07 -10.73
CA ALA A 185 -9.34 2.62 -10.70
C ALA A 185 -10.32 1.89 -9.75
N GLY A 186 -11.12 2.60 -8.97
CA GLY A 186 -12.03 2.04 -7.97
C GLY A 186 -11.32 1.56 -6.71
N GLY A 187 -10.15 2.10 -6.38
CA GLY A 187 -9.35 1.72 -5.21
C GLY A 187 -8.83 0.29 -5.26
N LEU A 188 -8.43 -0.27 -4.11
CA LEU A 188 -8.11 -1.69 -3.96
C LEU A 188 -9.41 -2.53 -3.96
N ASN A 189 -9.26 -3.83 -4.10
CA ASN A 189 -10.41 -4.74 -4.12
C ASN A 189 -10.55 -5.46 -2.77
N ALA A 190 -11.38 -4.94 -1.87
CA ALA A 190 -11.63 -5.51 -0.54
C ALA A 190 -12.35 -6.87 -0.55
N ARG A 191 -12.85 -7.31 -1.71
CA ARG A 191 -13.41 -8.68 -1.88
C ARG A 191 -12.31 -9.74 -1.93
N LEU A 192 -11.03 -9.34 -2.10
CA LEU A 192 -9.88 -10.23 -2.00
C LEU A 192 -9.54 -10.41 -0.52
N VAL A 193 -9.95 -11.54 0.04
CA VAL A 193 -9.81 -11.82 1.48
C VAL A 193 -8.57 -12.66 1.75
N GLY A 194 -7.87 -12.34 2.85
CA GLY A 194 -6.63 -12.99 3.24
C GLY A 194 -5.42 -12.31 2.58
N TRP A 195 -4.27 -12.99 2.62
CA TRP A 195 -3.02 -12.42 2.16
C TRP A 195 -2.79 -12.64 0.67
N GLY A 196 -2.39 -11.56 -0.01
CA GLY A 196 -1.69 -11.56 -1.29
C GLY A 196 -2.56 -11.31 -2.51
N TYR A 197 -1.92 -10.79 -3.54
CA TYR A 197 -2.41 -10.41 -4.86
C TYR A 197 -3.27 -9.13 -4.92
N GLU A 198 -3.65 -8.52 -3.80
CA GLU A 198 -4.45 -7.30 -3.77
C GLU A 198 -3.67 -6.07 -4.30
N ASP A 199 -2.38 -6.01 -4.02
CA ASP A 199 -1.44 -5.00 -4.51
C ASP A 199 -1.15 -5.16 -6.01
N THR A 200 -0.87 -6.37 -6.43
CA THR A 200 -0.68 -6.72 -7.84
C THR A 200 -1.95 -6.41 -8.65
N ASP A 201 -3.13 -6.80 -8.16
CA ASP A 201 -4.43 -6.49 -8.77
C ASP A 201 -4.60 -4.99 -8.96
N PHE A 202 -4.32 -4.18 -7.93
CA PHE A 202 -4.45 -2.74 -8.00
C PHE A 202 -3.55 -2.13 -9.07
N GLN A 203 -2.28 -2.50 -9.12
CA GLN A 203 -1.33 -2.01 -10.12
C GLN A 203 -1.70 -2.43 -11.54
N LEU A 204 -2.20 -3.65 -11.74
CA LEU A 204 -2.69 -4.11 -13.04
C LEU A 204 -3.90 -3.29 -13.49
N ARG A 205 -4.82 -2.96 -12.57
CA ARG A 205 -6.00 -2.16 -12.88
C ARG A 205 -5.67 -0.70 -13.20
N LEU A 206 -4.68 -0.09 -12.56
CA LEU A 206 -4.16 1.23 -12.94
C LEU A 206 -3.69 1.23 -14.41
N GLN A 207 -3.02 0.17 -14.83
CA GLN A 207 -2.56 0.02 -16.21
C GLN A 207 -3.72 -0.32 -17.17
N PHE A 208 -4.57 -1.30 -16.85
CA PHE A 208 -5.67 -1.72 -17.72
C PHE A 208 -6.73 -0.64 -17.95
N LEU A 209 -7.10 0.10 -16.89
CA LEU A 209 -8.16 1.10 -16.95
C LEU A 209 -7.67 2.46 -17.43
N LEU A 210 -6.51 2.89 -16.92
CA LEU A 210 -6.05 4.25 -17.06
C LEU A 210 -4.82 4.37 -17.98
N GLY A 211 -4.24 3.23 -18.39
CA GLY A 211 -3.04 3.21 -19.22
C GLY A 211 -1.80 3.75 -18.50
N LEU A 212 -1.81 3.79 -17.15
CA LEU A 212 -0.69 4.35 -16.40
C LEU A 212 0.53 3.45 -16.49
N GLU A 213 1.69 4.04 -16.67
CA GLU A 213 2.98 3.36 -16.60
C GLU A 213 3.44 3.26 -15.14
N ARG A 214 3.97 2.08 -14.75
CA ARG A 214 4.65 1.92 -13.47
C ARG A 214 6.07 2.45 -13.56
N VAL A 215 6.46 3.29 -12.59
CA VAL A 215 7.84 3.69 -12.34
C VAL A 215 8.29 3.19 -10.97
N ASP A 216 9.55 2.79 -10.88
CA ASP A 216 10.13 2.29 -9.62
C ASP A 216 10.96 3.38 -8.98
N VAL A 217 10.61 3.77 -7.75
CA VAL A 217 11.26 4.85 -6.98
C VAL A 217 11.76 4.35 -5.63
N GLY A 218 12.80 4.96 -5.13
CA GLY A 218 13.26 4.83 -3.75
C GLY A 218 13.50 3.39 -3.27
N GLU A 219 13.80 3.30 -1.99
CA GLU A 219 14.09 2.07 -1.27
C GLU A 219 13.45 2.10 0.11
N ALA A 220 13.19 0.93 0.70
CA ALA A 220 12.60 0.82 2.02
C ALA A 220 13.18 -0.36 2.80
N ILE A 221 12.98 -0.35 4.11
CA ILE A 221 13.35 -1.41 5.03
C ILE A 221 12.05 -1.95 5.65
N HIS A 222 11.83 -3.24 5.54
CA HIS A 222 10.78 -3.92 6.30
C HIS A 222 11.31 -4.29 7.68
N LEU A 223 10.61 -3.85 8.71
CA LEU A 223 10.91 -4.21 10.09
C LEU A 223 10.50 -5.67 10.29
N THR A 224 11.49 -6.55 10.26
CA THR A 224 11.26 -8.01 10.32
C THR A 224 10.61 -8.39 11.65
N HIS A 225 9.50 -9.09 11.58
CA HIS A 225 8.72 -9.56 12.72
C HIS A 225 8.21 -11.00 12.47
N PRO A 226 7.85 -11.75 13.52
CA PRO A 226 7.16 -13.03 13.32
C PRO A 226 5.88 -12.83 12.53
N THR A 227 5.79 -13.44 11.36
CA THR A 227 4.62 -13.30 10.48
C THR A 227 3.65 -14.45 10.76
N PRO A 228 2.39 -14.17 11.15
CA PRO A 228 1.37 -15.19 11.09
C PRO A 228 1.20 -15.58 9.62
N GLN A 229 1.22 -16.85 9.36
CA GLN A 229 1.25 -17.58 8.10
C GLN A 229 0.78 -16.80 6.86
N ARG A 230 1.71 -16.49 5.96
CA ARG A 230 1.40 -16.11 4.57
C ARG A 230 0.75 -17.32 3.90
N SER A 231 -0.55 -17.27 3.67
CA SER A 231 -1.26 -18.39 3.05
C SER A 231 -1.09 -18.37 1.54
N ARG A 232 -0.31 -19.31 0.99
CA ARG A 232 -0.23 -19.53 -0.47
C ARG A 232 -1.61 -19.82 -1.07
N GLU A 233 -2.49 -20.45 -0.31
CA GLU A 233 -3.87 -20.75 -0.73
C GLU A 233 -4.67 -19.46 -0.96
N SER A 234 -4.63 -18.49 -0.04
CA SER A 234 -5.32 -17.21 -0.22
C SER A 234 -4.73 -16.44 -1.41
N TRP A 235 -3.42 -16.46 -1.60
CA TRP A 235 -2.78 -15.82 -2.75
C TRP A 235 -3.27 -16.41 -4.08
N HIS A 236 -3.30 -17.74 -4.22
CA HIS A 236 -3.80 -18.39 -5.44
C HIS A 236 -5.29 -18.16 -5.67
N ARG A 237 -6.11 -18.18 -4.62
CA ARG A 237 -7.53 -17.88 -4.71
C ARG A 237 -7.76 -16.45 -5.19
N ASN A 238 -7.07 -15.48 -4.61
CA ASN A 238 -7.18 -14.08 -4.97
C ASN A 238 -6.72 -13.84 -6.42
N MET A 239 -5.58 -14.39 -6.81
CA MET A 239 -5.11 -14.34 -8.21
C MET A 239 -6.15 -14.90 -9.19
N THR A 240 -6.71 -16.09 -8.88
CA THR A 240 -7.74 -16.71 -9.70
C THR A 240 -8.99 -15.84 -9.81
N GLN A 241 -9.40 -15.21 -8.70
CA GLN A 241 -10.53 -14.29 -8.71
C GLN A 241 -10.26 -13.06 -9.58
N CYS A 242 -9.06 -12.48 -9.51
CA CYS A 242 -8.67 -11.34 -10.35
C CYS A 242 -8.73 -11.70 -11.84
N PHE A 243 -8.17 -12.84 -12.25
CA PHE A 243 -8.25 -13.28 -13.65
C PHE A 243 -9.68 -13.54 -14.12
N ARG A 244 -10.55 -14.06 -13.26
CA ARG A 244 -11.99 -14.19 -13.58
C ARG A 244 -12.64 -12.83 -13.77
N ASN A 245 -12.33 -11.85 -12.94
CA ASN A 245 -12.82 -10.47 -13.07
C ASN A 245 -12.36 -9.87 -14.40
N TYR A 246 -11.07 -10.01 -14.75
CA TYR A 246 -10.53 -9.49 -16.01
C TYR A 246 -11.18 -10.15 -17.24
N ALA A 247 -11.43 -11.46 -17.18
CA ALA A 247 -12.15 -12.16 -18.25
C ALA A 247 -13.59 -11.65 -18.45
N ARG A 248 -14.21 -11.12 -17.38
CA ARG A 248 -15.53 -10.47 -17.39
C ARG A 248 -15.48 -8.97 -17.68
N ARG A 249 -14.28 -8.40 -17.88
CA ARG A 249 -14.05 -6.95 -18.03
C ARG A 249 -14.39 -6.14 -16.77
N GLU A 250 -14.36 -6.78 -15.61
CA GLU A 250 -14.58 -6.17 -14.30
C GLU A 250 -13.23 -5.69 -13.76
N TYR A 251 -12.82 -4.48 -14.15
CA TYR A 251 -11.50 -3.93 -13.80
C TYR A 251 -11.54 -2.93 -12.64
N ARG A 252 -12.69 -2.63 -12.03
CA ARG A 252 -12.76 -1.71 -10.89
C ARG A 252 -12.63 -2.45 -9.56
N GLY A 253 -11.98 -1.79 -8.59
CA GLY A 253 -11.92 -2.24 -7.21
C GLY A 253 -13.27 -2.08 -6.48
N SER A 254 -13.23 -2.07 -5.16
CA SER A 254 -14.43 -2.02 -4.30
C SER A 254 -14.67 -0.65 -3.65
N LEU A 255 -13.92 0.40 -4.00
CA LEU A 255 -13.95 1.71 -3.33
C LEU A 255 -15.35 2.28 -3.16
N ASP A 256 -16.18 2.23 -4.22
CA ASP A 256 -17.54 2.80 -4.19
C ASP A 256 -18.48 1.98 -3.26
N GLU A 257 -18.25 0.67 -3.12
CA GLU A 257 -18.98 -0.20 -2.21
C GLU A 257 -18.53 0.05 -0.78
N ASP A 258 -17.22 0.14 -0.56
CA ASP A 258 -16.62 0.40 0.74
C ASP A 258 -17.05 1.78 1.26
N ALA A 259 -17.08 2.81 0.40
CA ALA A 259 -17.56 4.14 0.75
C ALA A 259 -19.00 4.12 1.28
N ARG A 260 -19.90 3.43 0.59
CA ARG A 260 -21.31 3.30 1.03
C ARG A 260 -21.45 2.49 2.32
N ALA A 261 -20.71 1.39 2.44
CA ALA A 261 -20.79 0.52 3.60
C ALA A 261 -20.26 1.19 4.88
N TRP A 262 -19.33 2.12 4.75
CA TRP A 262 -18.61 2.77 5.86
C TRP A 262 -18.80 4.28 5.93
N GLU A 263 -19.86 4.83 5.31
CA GLU A 263 -20.18 6.28 5.30
C GLU A 263 -20.18 6.88 6.70
N HIS A 264 -20.79 6.20 7.67
CA HIS A 264 -20.86 6.64 9.06
C HIS A 264 -19.49 6.80 9.75
N VAL A 265 -18.48 5.99 9.36
CA VAL A 265 -17.11 6.11 9.87
C VAL A 265 -16.41 7.31 9.24
N LEU A 266 -16.60 7.51 7.94
CA LEU A 266 -16.01 8.63 7.21
C LEU A 266 -16.54 9.99 7.70
N ASP A 267 -17.85 10.09 7.99
CA ASP A 267 -18.48 11.30 8.56
C ASP A 267 -17.92 11.62 9.95
N GLY A 268 -17.72 10.59 10.79
CA GLY A 268 -17.08 10.76 12.11
C GLY A 268 -15.64 11.26 12.00
N ALA A 269 -14.86 10.73 11.07
CA ALA A 269 -13.49 11.15 10.83
C ALA A 269 -13.38 12.58 10.27
N ALA A 270 -14.35 13.02 9.48
CA ALA A 270 -14.43 14.40 8.96
C ALA A 270 -14.76 15.42 10.07
N SER A 271 -15.65 15.04 10.98
CA SER A 271 -16.09 15.92 12.08
C SER A 271 -15.00 16.20 13.12
N ALA A 272 -14.09 15.24 13.34
CA ALA A 272 -12.96 15.38 14.27
C ALA A 272 -11.92 16.43 13.81
N VAL A 273 -11.88 16.78 12.53
CA VAL A 273 -10.95 17.76 11.96
C VAL A 273 -11.42 19.20 12.16
N GLY A 274 -12.72 19.43 12.41
CA GLY A 274 -13.31 20.78 12.54
C GLY A 274 -13.23 21.39 13.94
N THR A 275 -12.71 20.70 14.94
CA THR A 275 -12.72 21.10 16.36
C THR A 275 -11.33 21.34 16.96
N GLY A 276 -10.26 21.41 16.13
CA GLY A 276 -8.88 21.65 16.55
C GLY A 276 -8.38 23.05 16.17
#